data_a195972dcf5cebc6e9af680d6a5d058d
#
_entry.id   a195972dcf5cebc6e9af680d6a5d058d
#
_cell.length_a   1.000
_cell.length_b   1.000
_cell.length_c   1.000
_cell.angle_alpha   90.00
_cell.angle_beta   90.00
_cell.angle_gamma   90.00
#
_symmetry.space_group_name_H-M   'P 1'
#
loop_
_entity.id
_entity.type
_entity.pdbx_description
1 polymer ?
#
loop_
_entity_poly.entity_id
_entity_poly.type
_entity_poly.pdbx_seq_one_letter_code
_entity_poly.pdbx_strand_id
1 'polypeptide(L)'
;MAGDRLLSSATLDAAQTPQVDGPDRVLVLQTAFGLGFALPSEVVNYGPTGTGFGHDGAGGSVGFADRGAGVGFGYVMNQMSASLGTDQRVQNLTHALYAALGEG
;
A
#
# COMPACT_ATOMS: atom_id res chain seq x y z
N MET A 1 -4.42 -15.32 -7.42
CA MET A 1 -3.94 -13.98 -7.03
C MET A 1 -2.81 -13.52 -7.93
N ALA A 2 -2.75 -12.23 -8.19
CA ALA A 2 -1.74 -11.69 -9.12
C ALA A 2 -0.30 -12.00 -8.69
N GLY A 3 0.00 -11.93 -7.41
CA GLY A 3 1.35 -12.19 -6.88
C GLY A 3 1.81 -13.63 -7.03
N ASP A 4 0.89 -14.57 -7.02
CA ASP A 4 1.24 -15.99 -7.04
C ASP A 4 1.86 -16.44 -8.36
N ARG A 5 1.71 -15.66 -9.42
CA ARG A 5 2.32 -15.95 -10.72
C ARG A 5 3.81 -15.68 -10.75
N LEU A 6 4.28 -14.75 -9.91
CA LEU A 6 5.69 -14.34 -9.89
C LEU A 6 6.41 -14.86 -8.66
N LEU A 7 5.73 -14.92 -7.53
CA LEU A 7 6.30 -15.29 -6.25
C LEU A 7 5.40 -16.32 -5.57
N SER A 8 6.03 -17.21 -4.80
CA SER A 8 5.28 -18.18 -4.00
C SER A 8 4.56 -17.47 -2.85
N SER A 9 3.52 -18.11 -2.32
CA SER A 9 2.80 -17.61 -1.15
C SER A 9 3.74 -17.43 0.05
N ALA A 10 4.68 -18.38 0.24
CA ALA A 10 5.66 -18.29 1.33
C ALA A 10 6.58 -17.07 1.17
N THR A 11 7.01 -16.77 -0.06
CA THR A 11 7.84 -15.59 -0.32
C THR A 11 7.06 -14.31 -0.06
N LEU A 12 5.79 -14.27 -0.47
CA LEU A 12 4.93 -13.12 -0.20
C LEU A 12 4.68 -12.92 1.30
N ASP A 13 4.49 -14.01 2.04
CA ASP A 13 4.35 -13.94 3.50
C ASP A 13 5.62 -13.36 4.12
N ALA A 14 6.78 -13.80 3.67
CA ALA A 14 8.06 -13.28 4.16
C ALA A 14 8.22 -11.79 3.84
N ALA A 15 7.81 -11.37 2.63
CA ALA A 15 7.89 -9.97 2.22
C ALA A 15 7.00 -9.06 3.05
N GLN A 16 5.87 -9.58 3.53
CA GLN A 16 4.92 -8.83 4.34
C GLN A 16 5.15 -8.94 5.85
N THR A 17 6.10 -9.75 6.28
CA THR A 17 6.44 -9.86 7.69
C THR A 17 7.14 -8.59 8.15
N PRO A 18 6.66 -7.90 9.20
CA PRO A 18 7.31 -6.67 9.64
C PRO A 18 8.75 -6.90 10.05
N GLN A 19 9.65 -6.12 9.46
CA GLN A 19 11.07 -6.10 9.81
C GLN A 19 11.38 -4.92 10.71
N VAL A 20 10.67 -3.80 10.50
CA VAL A 20 10.70 -2.63 11.36
C VAL A 20 9.29 -2.14 11.55
N ASP A 21 8.98 -1.67 12.74
CA ASP A 21 7.67 -1.13 13.09
C ASP A 21 7.89 -0.14 14.24
N GLY A 22 7.75 1.12 13.94
CA GLY A 22 7.98 2.17 14.93
C GLY A 22 8.27 3.52 14.30
N PRO A 23 8.69 4.49 15.10
CA PRO A 23 9.03 5.81 14.58
C PRO A 23 10.22 5.73 13.63
N ASP A 24 10.03 6.23 12.41
CA ASP A 24 11.08 6.31 11.41
C ASP A 24 11.99 7.49 11.73
N ARG A 25 13.30 7.24 11.77
CA ARG A 25 14.26 8.29 12.14
C ARG A 25 14.46 9.34 11.05
N VAL A 26 14.15 8.99 9.82
CA VAL A 26 14.31 9.89 8.68
C VAL A 26 13.01 10.63 8.40
N LEU A 27 11.90 9.90 8.31
CA LEU A 27 10.58 10.47 7.99
C LEU A 27 9.91 11.09 9.20
N VAL A 28 10.34 10.71 10.41
CA VAL A 28 9.75 11.19 11.69
C VAL A 28 8.26 10.83 11.79
N LEU A 29 7.89 9.69 11.22
CA LEU A 29 6.52 9.16 11.22
C LEU A 29 6.55 7.72 11.71
N GLN A 30 5.43 7.26 12.26
CA GLN A 30 5.24 5.86 12.58
C GLN A 30 5.13 5.08 11.27
N THR A 31 6.06 4.16 11.03
CA THR A 31 6.07 3.34 9.82
C THR A 31 6.25 1.87 10.17
N ALA A 32 5.85 1.00 9.24
CA ALA A 32 6.12 -0.41 9.30
C ALA A 32 6.56 -0.87 7.91
N PHE A 33 7.65 -1.62 7.85
CA PHE A 33 8.18 -2.14 6.59
C PHE A 33 8.49 -3.63 6.71
N GLY A 34 8.16 -4.38 5.66
CA GLY A 34 8.64 -5.73 5.45
C GLY A 34 9.94 -5.70 4.65
N LEU A 35 10.08 -6.58 3.67
CA LEU A 35 11.26 -6.61 2.80
C LEU A 35 11.07 -5.60 1.66
N GLY A 36 11.25 -4.30 1.98
CA GLY A 36 11.15 -3.21 1.02
C GLY A 36 9.75 -2.67 0.77
N PHE A 37 8.71 -3.33 1.27
CA PHE A 37 7.33 -2.87 1.13
C PHE A 37 6.85 -2.18 2.40
N ALA A 38 6.15 -1.06 2.23
CA ALA A 38 5.44 -0.43 3.33
C ALA A 38 4.24 -1.29 3.72
N LEU A 39 4.05 -1.47 5.00
CA LEU A 39 2.96 -2.25 5.59
C LEU A 39 1.97 -1.31 6.26
N PRO A 40 0.74 -1.75 6.56
CA PRO A 40 -0.22 -0.92 7.24
C PRO A 40 0.33 -0.36 8.57
N SER A 41 0.12 0.92 8.78
CA SER A 41 0.53 1.63 9.99
C SER A 41 -0.44 2.78 10.23
N GLU A 42 -0.14 3.64 11.20
CA GLU A 42 -0.97 4.80 11.47
C GLU A 42 -1.07 5.76 10.26
N VAL A 43 0.00 5.82 9.44
CA VAL A 43 0.07 6.77 8.33
C VAL A 43 -0.08 6.11 6.97
N VAL A 44 -0.05 4.78 6.90
CA VAL A 44 -0.14 4.03 5.65
C VAL A 44 -1.25 3.01 5.75
N ASN A 45 -2.18 3.07 4.82
CA ASN A 45 -3.28 2.11 4.78
C ASN A 45 -3.73 1.94 3.33
N TYR A 46 -3.39 0.79 2.76
CA TYR A 46 -3.76 0.46 1.38
C TYR A 46 -5.02 -0.40 1.39
N GLY A 47 -6.17 0.27 1.36
CA GLY A 47 -7.47 -0.37 1.35
C GLY A 47 -7.99 -0.72 2.76
N PRO A 48 -9.26 -1.16 2.86
CA PRO A 48 -9.92 -1.38 4.14
C PRO A 48 -9.60 -2.72 4.81
N THR A 49 -8.93 -3.64 4.13
CA THR A 49 -8.74 -5.00 4.63
C THR A 49 -7.63 -5.12 5.67
N GLY A 50 -6.72 -4.14 5.71
CA GLY A 50 -5.54 -4.21 6.58
C GLY A 50 -4.45 -5.16 6.07
N THR A 51 -4.58 -5.67 4.84
CA THR A 51 -3.61 -6.61 4.26
C THR A 51 -2.85 -6.03 3.07
N GLY A 52 -3.06 -4.76 2.74
CA GLY A 52 -2.38 -4.11 1.64
C GLY A 52 -0.92 -3.84 1.95
N PHE A 53 -0.06 -3.96 0.94
CA PHE A 53 1.35 -3.66 1.05
C PHE A 53 1.85 -3.06 -0.26
N GLY A 54 2.81 -2.17 -0.17
CA GLY A 54 3.33 -1.51 -1.35
C GLY A 54 4.16 -0.30 -1.00
N HIS A 55 4.06 0.75 -1.80
CA HIS A 55 4.75 2.00 -1.51
C HIS A 55 4.11 3.13 -2.29
N ASP A 56 4.17 4.32 -1.73
CA ASP A 56 3.76 5.54 -2.40
C ASP A 56 4.99 6.41 -2.70
N GLY A 57 4.82 7.34 -3.63
CA GLY A 57 5.88 8.24 -4.04
C GLY A 57 5.49 9.69 -3.81
N ALA A 58 6.51 10.56 -3.76
CA ALA A 58 6.29 11.99 -3.71
C ALA A 58 5.48 12.43 -4.95
N GLY A 59 4.52 13.31 -4.76
CA GLY A 59 3.64 13.77 -5.82
C GLY A 59 2.33 13.03 -5.91
N GLY A 60 2.24 11.82 -5.34
CA GLY A 60 0.98 11.10 -5.22
C GLY A 60 0.91 9.73 -5.89
N SER A 61 1.98 9.28 -6.54
CA SER A 61 1.99 7.94 -7.14
C SER A 61 1.92 6.87 -6.04
N VAL A 62 1.32 5.73 -6.38
CA VAL A 62 1.22 4.61 -5.45
C VAL A 62 1.14 3.30 -6.21
N GLY A 63 1.75 2.27 -5.66
CA GLY A 63 1.56 0.91 -6.10
C GLY A 63 1.37 0.03 -4.88
N PHE A 64 0.33 -0.77 -4.88
CA PHE A 64 0.11 -1.70 -3.79
C PHE A 64 -0.61 -2.95 -4.26
N ALA A 65 -0.49 -3.99 -3.46
CA ALA A 65 -1.25 -5.21 -3.63
C ALA A 65 -1.99 -5.52 -2.33
N ASP A 66 -3.14 -6.13 -2.47
CA ASP A 66 -3.94 -6.56 -1.33
C ASP A 66 -4.33 -8.02 -1.57
N ARG A 67 -3.66 -8.91 -0.88
CA ARG A 67 -3.88 -10.36 -1.04
C ARG A 67 -5.24 -10.76 -0.51
N GLY A 68 -5.73 -10.10 0.53
CA GLY A 68 -7.05 -10.39 1.09
C GLY A 68 -8.18 -10.10 0.11
N ALA A 69 -8.05 -9.04 -0.69
CA ALA A 69 -9.04 -8.67 -1.70
C ALA A 69 -8.70 -9.22 -3.10
N GLY A 70 -7.49 -9.75 -3.30
CA GLY A 70 -7.05 -10.24 -4.59
C GLY A 70 -6.78 -9.13 -5.61
N VAL A 71 -6.26 -7.99 -5.18
CA VAL A 71 -6.12 -6.77 -5.97
C VAL A 71 -4.67 -6.36 -6.08
N GLY A 72 -4.24 -5.95 -7.28
CA GLY A 72 -3.05 -5.15 -7.49
C GLY A 72 -3.48 -3.81 -8.07
N PHE A 73 -2.93 -2.73 -7.55
CA PHE A 73 -3.33 -1.37 -7.92
C PHE A 73 -2.10 -0.50 -8.15
N GLY A 74 -2.11 0.26 -9.24
CA GLY A 74 -1.09 1.24 -9.54
C GLY A 74 -1.71 2.54 -10.00
N TYR A 75 -1.16 3.65 -9.55
CA TYR A 75 -1.62 4.98 -9.91
C TYR A 75 -0.45 5.92 -10.16
N VAL A 76 -0.49 6.61 -11.29
CA VAL A 76 0.42 7.70 -11.60
C VAL A 76 -0.40 8.90 -12.08
N MET A 77 0.16 10.09 -11.90
CA MET A 77 -0.54 11.32 -12.24
C MET A 77 0.29 12.15 -13.22
N ASN A 78 -0.37 13.09 -13.87
CA ASN A 78 0.30 14.07 -14.73
C ASN A 78 0.50 15.43 -14.03
N GLN A 79 0.03 15.57 -12.80
CA GLN A 79 0.23 16.76 -12.00
C GLN A 79 0.47 16.36 -10.55
N MET A 80 1.67 16.63 -10.06
CA MET A 80 2.07 16.25 -8.71
C MET A 80 1.30 17.02 -7.65
N SER A 81 0.94 16.32 -6.58
CA SER A 81 0.40 16.93 -5.37
C SER A 81 1.55 17.45 -4.52
N ALA A 82 1.30 18.51 -3.77
CA ALA A 82 2.25 19.02 -2.79
C ALA A 82 2.24 18.24 -1.47
N SER A 83 1.22 17.41 -1.26
CA SER A 83 1.11 16.61 -0.04
C SER A 83 2.11 15.45 -0.05
N LEU A 84 2.59 15.09 1.14
CA LEU A 84 3.29 13.83 1.35
C LEU A 84 2.27 12.79 1.82
N GLY A 85 2.47 11.55 1.40
CA GLY A 85 1.56 10.47 1.74
C GLY A 85 0.45 10.32 0.70
N THR A 86 -0.67 9.73 1.10
CA THR A 86 -1.72 9.37 0.16
C THR A 86 -2.45 10.58 -0.38
N ASP A 87 -2.45 10.71 -1.70
CA ASP A 87 -3.16 11.75 -2.43
C ASP A 87 -4.67 11.51 -2.37
N GLN A 88 -5.46 12.57 -2.26
CA GLN A 88 -6.92 12.48 -2.22
C GLN A 88 -7.48 11.80 -3.48
N ARG A 89 -6.84 12.00 -4.63
CA ARG A 89 -7.25 11.34 -5.88
C ARG A 89 -7.12 9.83 -5.78
N VAL A 90 -6.04 9.36 -5.15
CA VAL A 90 -5.82 7.93 -4.91
C VAL A 90 -6.86 7.39 -3.92
N GLN A 91 -7.13 8.14 -2.86
CA GLN A 91 -8.13 7.73 -1.88
C GLN A 91 -9.52 7.57 -2.53
N ASN A 92 -9.89 8.50 -3.38
CA ASN A 92 -11.17 8.44 -4.09
C ASN A 92 -11.25 7.21 -5.00
N LEU A 93 -10.17 6.93 -5.75
CA LEU A 93 -10.13 5.79 -6.66
C LEU A 93 -10.12 4.46 -5.92
N THR A 94 -9.34 4.36 -4.85
CA THR A 94 -9.29 3.12 -4.06
C THR A 94 -10.61 2.87 -3.34
N HIS A 95 -11.23 3.92 -2.84
CA HIS A 95 -12.54 3.81 -2.21
C HIS A 95 -13.57 3.25 -3.21
N ALA A 96 -13.58 3.79 -4.43
CA ALA A 96 -14.47 3.31 -5.48
C ALA A 96 -14.16 1.87 -5.88
N LEU A 97 -12.89 1.51 -5.96
CA LEU A 97 -12.46 0.15 -6.28
C LEU A 97 -12.99 -0.85 -5.25
N TYR A 98 -12.77 -0.59 -3.98
CA TYR A 98 -13.20 -1.52 -2.93
C TYR A 98 -14.72 -1.57 -2.80
N ALA A 99 -15.40 -0.45 -3.03
CA ALA A 99 -16.86 -0.45 -3.08
C ALA A 99 -17.38 -1.35 -4.21
N ALA A 100 -16.73 -1.29 -5.38
CA ALA A 100 -17.10 -2.13 -6.52
C ALA A 100 -16.84 -3.61 -6.27
N LEU A 101 -15.85 -3.93 -5.44
CA LEU A 101 -15.55 -5.31 -5.04
C LEU A 101 -16.44 -5.80 -3.90
N GLY A 102 -17.25 -4.93 -3.30
CA GLY A 102 -18.07 -5.27 -2.16
C GLY A 102 -17.31 -5.25 -0.83
N GLU A 103 -16.10 -4.69 -0.82
CA GLU A 103 -15.23 -4.65 0.36
C GLU A 103 -15.34 -3.33 1.14
N GLY A 104 -15.97 -2.36 0.50
CA GLY A 104 -16.04 -1.03 1.04
C GLY A 104 -16.92 -0.85 2.21
#